data_14625151088c2ac4a20bedf18c3e050b
#
_entry.id   14625151088c2ac4a20bedf18c3e050b
#
_cell.length_a   1.000
_cell.length_b   1.000
_cell.length_c   1.000
_cell.angle_alpha   90.00
_cell.angle_beta   90.00
_cell.angle_gamma   90.00
#
_symmetry.space_group_name_H-M   'P 1'
#
loop_
_entity.id
_entity.type
_entity.pdbx_description
1 polymer ?
#
loop_
_entity_poly.entity_id
_entity_poly.type
_entity_poly.pdbx_seq_one_letter_code
_entity_poly.pdbx_strand_id
1 'polypeptide(L)'
;MSVLTLEQAALARLQRVKAAYQTSIKLDYEPRAVDCGACPTAGVCCTDAHFVNVHITRLEAVAIRETLRRTPRLTEAERRSVYRRARAAVERYGLRANGDTFAQTYACPLFEPEAGCLVHRRAKPAPCIQHACYENWEDLPPASLQSRAEHRVEQLNTEAYGTAWGWLPTPLWLTLVDPSSDGAELERLAREWSARGVHHHPARQPARFSAEAQKRRASLPVINQAARKS
;
A
#
# COMPACT_ATOMS: atom_id res chain seq x y z
N MET A 1 -27.25 -5.76 -11.80
CA MET A 1 -26.72 -4.81 -10.79
C MET A 1 -25.76 -3.87 -11.50
N SER A 2 -25.80 -2.57 -11.20
CA SER A 2 -24.86 -1.62 -11.82
C SER A 2 -23.46 -1.78 -11.23
N VAL A 3 -22.42 -1.42 -11.99
CA VAL A 3 -21.01 -1.44 -11.54
C VAL A 3 -20.81 -0.62 -10.25
N LEU A 4 -21.48 0.51 -10.12
CA LEU A 4 -21.43 1.35 -8.91
C LEU A 4 -21.95 0.62 -7.67
N THR A 5 -22.98 -0.21 -7.80
CA THR A 5 -23.53 -0.98 -6.67
C THR A 5 -22.57 -2.10 -6.24
N LEU A 6 -21.88 -2.74 -7.22
CA LEU A 6 -20.86 -3.77 -6.95
C LEU A 6 -19.63 -3.17 -6.28
N GLU A 7 -19.13 -2.03 -6.77
CA GLU A 7 -18.01 -1.32 -6.17
C GLU A 7 -18.29 -0.92 -4.70
N GLN A 8 -19.48 -0.36 -4.42
CA GLN A 8 -19.86 0.01 -3.06
C GLN A 8 -19.93 -1.19 -2.11
N ALA A 9 -20.53 -2.30 -2.57
CA ALA A 9 -20.58 -3.53 -1.79
C ALA A 9 -19.17 -4.10 -1.52
N ALA A 10 -18.29 -4.08 -2.54
CA ALA A 10 -16.91 -4.53 -2.41
C ALA A 10 -16.11 -3.64 -1.46
N LEU A 11 -16.27 -2.31 -1.51
CA LEU A 11 -15.63 -1.36 -0.59
C LEU A 11 -16.02 -1.62 0.87
N ALA A 12 -17.31 -1.88 1.15
CA ALA A 12 -17.76 -2.21 2.50
C ALA A 12 -17.16 -3.53 3.00
N ARG A 13 -17.03 -4.53 2.11
CA ARG A 13 -16.39 -5.81 2.43
C ARG A 13 -14.87 -5.65 2.63
N LEU A 14 -14.21 -4.87 1.78
CA LEU A 14 -12.78 -4.54 1.90
C LEU A 14 -12.49 -3.91 3.26
N GLN A 15 -13.32 -2.97 3.69
CA GLN A 15 -13.16 -2.32 4.99
C GLN A 15 -13.24 -3.34 6.14
N ARG A 16 -14.18 -4.31 6.09
CA ARG A 16 -14.29 -5.38 7.10
C ARG A 16 -13.07 -6.30 7.10
N VAL A 17 -12.60 -6.72 5.92
CA VAL A 17 -11.40 -7.58 5.78
C VAL A 17 -10.18 -6.88 6.39
N LYS A 18 -9.96 -5.60 6.05
CA LYS A 18 -8.83 -4.83 6.58
C LYS A 18 -8.95 -4.58 8.09
N ALA A 19 -10.15 -4.30 8.59
CA ALA A 19 -10.37 -4.12 10.02
C ALA A 19 -10.09 -5.40 10.81
N ALA A 20 -10.55 -6.56 10.34
CA ALA A 20 -10.26 -7.84 10.95
C ALA A 20 -8.75 -8.14 10.96
N TYR A 21 -8.08 -7.91 9.83
CA TYR A 21 -6.63 -8.09 9.71
C TYR A 21 -5.87 -7.15 10.65
N GLN A 22 -6.25 -5.88 10.71
CA GLN A 22 -5.64 -4.89 11.60
C GLN A 22 -5.84 -5.27 13.07
N THR A 23 -7.02 -5.79 13.44
CA THR A 23 -7.28 -6.28 14.79
C THR A 23 -6.38 -7.44 15.16
N SER A 24 -6.21 -8.44 14.28
CA SER A 24 -5.29 -9.56 14.51
C SER A 24 -3.84 -9.08 14.69
N ILE A 25 -3.35 -8.19 13.82
CA ILE A 25 -2.00 -7.65 13.96
C ILE A 25 -1.84 -6.90 15.29
N LYS A 26 -2.83 -6.07 15.65
CA LYS A 26 -2.81 -5.29 16.87
C LYS A 26 -2.81 -6.15 18.14
N LEU A 27 -3.57 -7.23 18.16
CA LEU A 27 -3.68 -8.08 19.34
C LEU A 27 -2.51 -9.06 19.46
N ASP A 28 -2.09 -9.67 18.35
CA ASP A 28 -1.18 -10.81 18.37
C ASP A 28 0.29 -10.42 18.17
N TYR A 29 0.58 -9.26 17.55
CA TYR A 29 1.94 -8.90 17.12
C TYR A 29 2.39 -7.52 17.57
N GLU A 30 1.53 -6.49 17.49
CA GLU A 30 1.88 -5.11 17.82
C GLU A 30 2.43 -4.93 19.24
N PRO A 31 1.99 -5.70 20.28
CA PRO A 31 2.56 -5.60 21.64
C PRO A 31 4.04 -5.97 21.74
N ARG A 32 4.58 -6.68 20.74
CA ARG A 32 5.99 -7.06 20.63
C ARG A 32 6.78 -6.16 19.69
N ALA A 33 6.11 -5.23 19.02
CA ALA A 33 6.75 -4.27 18.14
C ALA A 33 7.38 -3.12 18.92
N VAL A 34 8.43 -2.54 18.35
CA VAL A 34 9.00 -1.29 18.84
C VAL A 34 7.99 -0.17 18.67
N ASP A 35 7.79 0.62 19.72
CA ASP A 35 6.85 1.76 19.67
C ASP A 35 7.30 2.79 18.62
N CYS A 36 6.47 2.98 17.60
CA CYS A 36 6.71 4.00 16.57
C CYS A 36 6.68 5.43 17.12
N GLY A 37 6.02 5.68 18.26
CA GLY A 37 6.01 6.97 18.94
C GLY A 37 7.38 7.31 19.55
N ALA A 38 8.17 6.29 19.91
CA ALA A 38 9.53 6.44 20.43
C ALA A 38 10.60 6.34 19.32
N CYS A 39 10.21 6.19 18.04
CA CYS A 39 11.16 6.05 16.95
C CYS A 39 11.88 7.37 16.65
N PRO A 40 13.23 7.41 16.73
CA PRO A 40 14.00 8.64 16.49
C PRO A 40 13.91 9.13 15.02
N THR A 41 13.49 8.24 14.11
CA THR A 41 13.31 8.52 12.68
C THR A 41 11.87 8.24 12.24
N ALA A 42 10.91 8.71 13.05
CA ALA A 42 9.49 8.47 12.79
C ALA A 42 9.09 8.83 11.34
N GLY A 43 8.43 7.91 10.65
CA GLY A 43 8.01 8.09 9.27
C GLY A 43 9.04 7.73 8.20
N VAL A 44 10.30 7.43 8.54
CA VAL A 44 11.32 7.01 7.57
C VAL A 44 10.86 5.81 6.73
N CYS A 45 10.14 4.87 7.33
CA CYS A 45 9.54 3.71 6.66
C CYS A 45 8.47 4.06 5.61
N CYS A 46 8.02 5.31 5.57
CA CYS A 46 7.11 5.83 4.54
C CYS A 46 7.78 6.80 3.57
N THR A 47 8.84 7.48 3.99
CA THR A 47 9.47 8.56 3.22
C THR A 47 10.76 8.15 2.54
N ASP A 48 11.46 7.14 3.06
CA ASP A 48 12.67 6.64 2.42
C ASP A 48 12.30 5.72 1.24
N ALA A 49 12.60 6.20 0.04
CA ALA A 49 12.32 5.50 -1.21
C ALA A 49 13.04 4.14 -1.34
N HIS A 50 14.05 3.85 -0.54
CA HIS A 50 14.70 2.54 -0.53
C HIS A 50 13.86 1.45 0.12
N PHE A 51 12.87 1.81 0.95
CA PHE A 51 12.06 0.86 1.70
C PHE A 51 10.64 0.68 1.17
N VAL A 52 10.08 1.68 0.49
CA VAL A 52 8.67 1.68 0.12
C VAL A 52 8.46 1.11 -1.27
N ASN A 53 7.86 -0.07 -1.35
CA ASN A 53 7.38 -0.64 -2.62
C ASN A 53 5.95 -1.20 -2.49
N VAL A 54 5.08 -0.50 -1.79
CA VAL A 54 3.72 -0.94 -1.50
C VAL A 54 2.86 -0.92 -2.76
N HIS A 55 2.40 -2.10 -3.16
CA HIS A 55 1.47 -2.27 -4.26
C HIS A 55 0.05 -2.38 -3.72
N ILE A 56 -0.90 -1.83 -4.46
CA ILE A 56 -2.32 -1.86 -4.15
C ILE A 56 -3.14 -2.24 -5.38
N THR A 57 -4.39 -2.60 -5.16
CA THR A 57 -5.37 -2.85 -6.22
C THR A 57 -6.16 -1.59 -6.56
N ARG A 58 -6.92 -1.61 -7.67
CA ARG A 58 -7.88 -0.56 -8.01
C ARG A 58 -8.87 -0.30 -6.87
N LEU A 59 -9.41 -1.36 -6.27
CA LEU A 59 -10.37 -1.25 -5.18
C LEU A 59 -9.78 -0.55 -3.95
N GLU A 60 -8.53 -0.85 -3.61
CA GLU A 60 -7.82 -0.16 -2.53
C GLU A 60 -7.57 1.32 -2.85
N ALA A 61 -7.21 1.63 -4.08
CA ALA A 61 -7.02 3.01 -4.52
C ALA A 61 -8.34 3.83 -4.41
N VAL A 62 -9.46 3.24 -4.81
CA VAL A 62 -10.79 3.84 -4.64
C VAL A 62 -11.14 3.98 -3.15
N ALA A 63 -10.82 2.99 -2.31
CA ALA A 63 -11.01 3.10 -0.86
C ALA A 63 -10.18 4.23 -0.24
N ILE A 64 -8.95 4.42 -0.71
CA ILE A 64 -8.09 5.53 -0.29
C ILE A 64 -8.72 6.86 -0.72
N ARG A 65 -9.12 7.00 -1.98
CA ARG A 65 -9.79 8.20 -2.50
C ARG A 65 -11.03 8.57 -1.66
N GLU A 66 -11.91 7.59 -1.40
CA GLU A 66 -13.10 7.81 -0.59
C GLU A 66 -12.78 8.17 0.86
N THR A 67 -11.71 7.59 1.43
CA THR A 67 -11.25 7.94 2.78
C THR A 67 -10.74 9.37 2.83
N LEU A 68 -9.90 9.79 1.90
CA LEU A 68 -9.41 11.18 1.82
C LEU A 68 -10.58 12.16 1.66
N ARG A 69 -11.53 11.86 0.77
CA ARG A 69 -12.72 12.68 0.54
C ARG A 69 -13.58 12.87 1.79
N ARG A 70 -13.75 11.78 2.58
CA ARG A 70 -14.61 11.77 3.78
C ARG A 70 -13.91 12.17 5.06
N THR A 71 -12.61 12.43 5.04
CA THR A 71 -11.86 12.82 6.24
C THR A 71 -12.08 14.30 6.54
N PRO A 72 -12.82 14.67 7.60
CA PRO A 72 -13.24 16.07 7.84
C PRO A 72 -12.07 17.02 8.10
N ARG A 73 -10.98 16.49 8.68
CA ARG A 73 -9.77 17.26 9.00
C ARG A 73 -8.94 17.67 7.77
N LEU A 74 -9.21 17.07 6.60
CA LEU A 74 -8.48 17.38 5.38
C LEU A 74 -9.25 18.42 4.58
N THR A 75 -8.59 19.54 4.31
CA THR A 75 -9.04 20.54 3.37
C THR A 75 -8.95 20.02 1.93
N GLU A 76 -9.64 20.69 1.03
CA GLU A 76 -9.56 20.34 -0.40
C GLU A 76 -8.14 20.54 -0.97
N ALA A 77 -7.39 21.52 -0.46
CA ALA A 77 -6.01 21.78 -0.86
C ALA A 77 -5.08 20.61 -0.43
N GLU A 78 -5.27 20.08 0.79
CA GLU A 78 -4.51 18.93 1.28
C GLU A 78 -4.84 17.65 0.49
N ARG A 79 -6.11 17.42 0.16
CA ARG A 79 -6.51 16.29 -0.70
C ARG A 79 -5.84 16.40 -2.08
N ARG A 80 -5.90 17.54 -2.73
CA ARG A 80 -5.20 17.78 -4.01
C ARG A 80 -3.68 17.61 -3.87
N SER A 81 -3.11 17.97 -2.73
CA SER A 81 -1.69 17.79 -2.45
C SER A 81 -1.26 16.31 -2.49
N VAL A 82 -2.11 15.37 -2.00
CA VAL A 82 -1.83 13.92 -2.08
C VAL A 82 -1.66 13.49 -3.54
N TYR A 83 -2.59 13.86 -4.43
CA TYR A 83 -2.51 13.49 -5.85
C TYR A 83 -1.35 14.16 -6.57
N ARG A 84 -1.03 15.41 -6.22
CA ARG A 84 0.16 16.09 -6.73
C ARG A 84 1.44 15.38 -6.32
N ARG A 85 1.57 14.93 -5.05
CA ARG A 85 2.70 14.12 -4.58
C ARG A 85 2.75 12.76 -5.26
N ALA A 86 1.60 12.15 -5.53
CA ALA A 86 1.55 10.89 -6.26
C ALA A 86 2.09 11.05 -7.68
N ARG A 87 1.68 12.08 -8.41
CA ARG A 87 2.23 12.40 -9.76
C ARG A 87 3.73 12.69 -9.71
N ALA A 88 4.16 13.51 -8.76
CA ALA A 88 5.58 13.80 -8.58
C ALA A 88 6.42 12.54 -8.25
N ALA A 89 5.86 11.60 -7.48
CA ALA A 89 6.51 10.32 -7.21
C ALA A 89 6.59 9.43 -8.47
N VAL A 90 5.52 9.37 -9.27
CA VAL A 90 5.53 8.65 -10.55
C VAL A 90 6.65 9.16 -11.46
N GLU A 91 6.75 10.48 -11.60
CA GLU A 91 7.77 11.12 -12.44
C GLU A 91 9.18 10.92 -11.86
N ARG A 92 9.37 11.27 -10.60
CA ARG A 92 10.69 11.24 -9.93
C ARG A 92 11.32 9.86 -9.90
N TYR A 93 10.52 8.82 -9.64
CA TYR A 93 11.00 7.44 -9.50
C TYR A 93 10.80 6.61 -10.78
N GLY A 94 10.29 7.21 -11.85
CA GLY A 94 10.06 6.54 -13.12
C GLY A 94 9.09 5.36 -13.03
N LEU A 95 8.05 5.47 -12.17
CA LEU A 95 7.13 4.38 -11.92
C LEU A 95 6.29 4.07 -13.16
N ARG A 96 6.13 2.78 -13.48
CA ARG A 96 5.42 2.32 -14.67
C ARG A 96 4.47 1.18 -14.34
N ALA A 97 3.40 1.06 -15.13
CA ALA A 97 2.40 0.01 -14.99
C ALA A 97 2.78 -1.31 -15.65
N ASN A 98 3.95 -1.40 -16.29
CA ASN A 98 4.45 -2.55 -16.99
C ASN A 98 5.88 -2.92 -16.55
N GLY A 99 6.34 -4.09 -16.93
CA GLY A 99 7.63 -4.61 -16.50
C GLY A 99 7.63 -5.10 -15.05
N ASP A 100 8.80 -5.13 -14.41
CA ASP A 100 8.93 -5.50 -13.01
C ASP A 100 8.56 -4.32 -12.10
N THR A 101 7.27 -4.19 -11.82
CA THR A 101 6.76 -3.13 -10.94
C THR A 101 7.18 -3.32 -9.50
N PHE A 102 7.50 -4.55 -9.07
CA PHE A 102 7.90 -4.85 -7.69
C PHE A 102 9.32 -4.43 -7.35
N ALA A 103 10.17 -4.20 -8.35
CA ALA A 103 11.48 -3.59 -8.16
C ALA A 103 11.41 -2.07 -7.94
N GLN A 104 10.26 -1.44 -8.21
CA GLN A 104 10.08 0.00 -8.11
C GLN A 104 9.82 0.42 -6.67
N THR A 105 10.62 1.36 -6.18
CA THR A 105 10.50 1.93 -4.84
C THR A 105 10.24 3.43 -4.93
N TYR A 106 9.65 4.01 -3.87
CA TYR A 106 9.22 5.42 -3.89
C TYR A 106 8.96 5.94 -2.47
N ALA A 107 8.89 7.26 -2.28
CA ALA A 107 8.36 7.85 -1.06
C ALA A 107 6.82 7.87 -1.10
N CYS A 108 6.18 7.46 -0.01
CA CYS A 108 4.72 7.31 0.07
C CYS A 108 4.00 8.66 0.00
N PRO A 109 3.11 8.89 -0.98
CA PRO A 109 2.39 10.16 -1.12
C PRO A 109 1.32 10.38 -0.04
N LEU A 110 0.98 9.33 0.73
CA LEU A 110 -0.03 9.37 1.79
C LEU A 110 0.55 9.74 3.16
N PHE A 111 1.86 9.93 3.27
CA PHE A 111 2.51 10.33 4.52
C PHE A 111 2.68 11.84 4.58
N GLU A 112 2.34 12.41 5.73
CA GLU A 112 2.56 13.80 6.09
C GLU A 112 3.39 13.85 7.39
N PRO A 113 4.45 14.64 7.47
CA PRO A 113 5.34 14.65 8.66
C PRO A 113 4.61 14.89 9.98
N GLU A 114 3.66 15.82 10.00
CA GLU A 114 2.93 16.20 11.21
C GLU A 114 1.68 15.34 11.49
N ALA A 115 1.07 14.80 10.43
CA ALA A 115 -0.18 14.05 10.51
C ALA A 115 0.01 12.52 10.41
N GLY A 116 1.18 12.06 10.00
CA GLY A 116 1.46 10.66 9.72
C GLY A 116 0.73 10.14 8.49
N CYS A 117 0.38 8.87 8.49
CA CYS A 117 -0.35 8.25 7.39
C CYS A 117 -1.81 8.74 7.34
N LEU A 118 -2.20 9.43 6.27
CA LEU A 118 -3.54 10.02 6.11
C LEU A 118 -4.67 9.00 6.05
N VAL A 119 -4.35 7.74 5.75
CA VAL A 119 -5.33 6.65 5.63
C VAL A 119 -5.16 5.55 6.70
N HIS A 120 -4.38 5.83 7.74
CA HIS A 120 -3.97 4.86 8.76
C HIS A 120 -5.15 4.07 9.35
N ARG A 121 -6.28 4.74 9.64
CA ARG A 121 -7.42 4.15 10.36
C ARG A 121 -8.39 3.37 9.49
N ARG A 122 -8.47 3.62 8.17
CA ARG A 122 -9.58 3.08 7.35
C ARG A 122 -9.18 2.42 6.04
N ALA A 123 -8.12 2.88 5.39
CA ALA A 123 -7.74 2.41 4.06
C ALA A 123 -6.24 2.07 3.96
N LYS A 124 -5.59 1.77 5.09
CA LYS A 124 -4.17 1.36 5.12
C LYS A 124 -3.97 0.12 4.25
N PRO A 125 -3.02 0.10 3.31
CA PRO A 125 -2.70 -1.09 2.51
C PRO A 125 -2.32 -2.29 3.38
N ALA A 126 -2.60 -3.51 2.92
CA ALA A 126 -2.31 -4.72 3.69
C ALA A 126 -0.83 -4.85 4.13
N PRO A 127 0.17 -4.60 3.24
CA PRO A 127 1.57 -4.60 3.66
C PRO A 127 1.86 -3.59 4.77
N CYS A 128 1.22 -2.41 4.71
CA CYS A 128 1.41 -1.38 5.71
C CYS A 128 0.74 -1.71 7.06
N ILE A 129 -0.33 -2.52 7.06
CA ILE A 129 -0.98 -2.99 8.30
C ILE A 129 -0.01 -3.87 9.09
N GLN A 130 0.66 -4.78 8.42
CA GLN A 130 1.60 -5.70 9.06
C GLN A 130 2.95 -5.04 9.41
N HIS A 131 3.28 -3.94 8.75
CA HIS A 131 4.59 -3.31 8.89
C HIS A 131 4.75 -2.66 10.26
N ALA A 132 5.71 -3.16 11.02
CA ALA A 132 6.21 -2.59 12.26
C ALA A 132 7.69 -2.97 12.42
N CYS A 133 8.40 -2.33 13.36
CA CYS A 133 9.76 -2.70 13.72
C CYS A 133 9.73 -3.72 14.85
N TYR A 134 10.46 -4.82 14.72
CA TYR A 134 10.58 -5.87 15.74
C TYR A 134 12.06 -6.05 16.07
N GLU A 135 12.36 -6.31 17.33
CA GLU A 135 13.74 -6.59 17.78
C GLU A 135 14.13 -8.02 17.43
N ASN A 136 13.21 -8.97 17.56
CA ASN A 136 13.46 -10.37 17.29
C ASN A 136 12.71 -10.82 16.05
N TRP A 137 13.32 -11.71 15.29
CA TRP A 137 12.74 -12.27 14.09
C TRP A 137 11.47 -13.09 14.36
N GLU A 138 11.42 -13.80 15.49
CA GLU A 138 10.32 -14.64 15.91
C GLU A 138 9.05 -13.84 16.24
N ASP A 139 9.20 -12.54 16.49
CA ASP A 139 8.08 -11.65 16.80
C ASP A 139 7.35 -11.14 15.56
N LEU A 140 7.94 -11.30 14.37
CA LEU A 140 7.32 -10.85 13.13
C LEU A 140 6.04 -11.64 12.82
N PRO A 141 4.99 -10.95 12.33
CA PRO A 141 3.84 -11.64 11.75
C PRO A 141 4.26 -12.53 10.59
N PRO A 142 3.76 -13.77 10.52
CA PRO A 142 4.10 -14.67 9.40
C PRO A 142 3.59 -14.10 8.08
N ALA A 143 4.38 -14.24 7.01
CA ALA A 143 4.05 -13.76 5.67
C ALA A 143 2.70 -14.29 5.14
N SER A 144 2.27 -15.47 5.62
CA SER A 144 0.99 -16.07 5.27
C SER A 144 -0.22 -15.23 5.71
N LEU A 145 -0.10 -14.40 6.75
CA LEU A 145 -1.17 -13.50 7.18
C LEU A 145 -1.39 -12.40 6.13
N GLN A 146 -0.31 -11.77 5.69
CA GLN A 146 -0.37 -10.76 4.64
C GLN A 146 -0.90 -11.37 3.34
N SER A 147 -0.37 -12.51 2.92
CA SER A 147 -0.80 -13.20 1.68
C SER A 147 -2.29 -13.54 1.69
N ARG A 148 -2.84 -13.97 2.82
CA ARG A 148 -4.30 -14.21 2.92
C ARG A 148 -5.11 -12.93 2.81
N ALA A 149 -4.66 -11.84 3.43
CA ALA A 149 -5.32 -10.56 3.35
C ALA A 149 -5.30 -10.02 1.90
N GLU A 150 -4.15 -10.06 1.23
CA GLU A 150 -3.97 -9.64 -0.16
C GLU A 150 -4.80 -10.48 -1.13
N HIS A 151 -4.82 -11.80 -0.96
CA HIS A 151 -5.67 -12.67 -1.78
C HIS A 151 -7.15 -12.30 -1.64
N ARG A 152 -7.62 -11.99 -0.43
CA ARG A 152 -9.00 -11.55 -0.22
C ARG A 152 -9.28 -10.20 -0.84
N VAL A 153 -8.33 -9.27 -0.79
CA VAL A 153 -8.39 -7.97 -1.49
C VAL A 153 -8.51 -8.17 -3.00
N GLU A 154 -7.70 -9.05 -3.58
CA GLU A 154 -7.73 -9.37 -5.01
C GLU A 154 -9.07 -9.96 -5.45
N GLN A 155 -9.64 -10.89 -4.67
CA GLN A 155 -10.98 -11.44 -4.93
C GLN A 155 -12.03 -10.34 -4.98
N LEU A 156 -12.05 -9.45 -3.98
CA LEU A 156 -12.99 -8.34 -3.92
C LEU A 156 -12.82 -7.35 -5.08
N ASN A 157 -11.58 -7.11 -5.48
CA ASN A 157 -11.26 -6.27 -6.63
C ASN A 157 -11.82 -6.86 -7.92
N THR A 158 -11.68 -8.17 -8.13
CA THR A 158 -12.22 -8.89 -9.29
C THR A 158 -13.75 -8.91 -9.26
N GLU A 159 -14.36 -9.14 -8.11
CA GLU A 159 -15.82 -9.08 -7.95
C GLU A 159 -16.38 -7.69 -8.30
N ALA A 160 -15.67 -6.61 -7.93
CA ALA A 160 -16.12 -5.25 -8.18
C ALA A 160 -16.06 -4.85 -9.66
N TYR A 161 -15.02 -5.28 -10.37
CA TYR A 161 -14.71 -4.75 -11.70
C TYR A 161 -14.80 -5.78 -12.81
N GLY A 162 -15.09 -7.04 -12.50
CA GLY A 162 -15.23 -8.13 -13.47
C GLY A 162 -13.95 -8.42 -14.29
N THR A 163 -12.87 -7.75 -13.98
CA THR A 163 -11.59 -7.83 -14.69
C THR A 163 -10.47 -7.91 -13.66
N ALA A 164 -9.48 -8.71 -13.93
CA ALA A 164 -8.28 -8.69 -13.13
C ALA A 164 -7.47 -7.44 -13.44
N TRP A 165 -7.40 -6.59 -12.49
CA TRP A 165 -6.58 -5.39 -12.52
C TRP A 165 -5.25 -5.67 -11.84
N GLY A 166 -4.14 -5.21 -12.45
CA GLY A 166 -2.81 -5.41 -11.90
C GLY A 166 -2.61 -4.73 -10.54
N TRP A 167 -1.76 -5.34 -9.75
CA TRP A 167 -1.19 -4.69 -8.57
C TRP A 167 -0.15 -3.68 -9.04
N LEU A 168 -0.30 -2.40 -8.69
CA LEU A 168 0.62 -1.35 -9.04
C LEU A 168 1.13 -0.62 -7.79
N PRO A 169 2.30 0.03 -7.90
CA PRO A 169 2.75 0.98 -6.88
C PRO A 169 1.66 1.97 -6.51
N THR A 170 1.51 2.23 -5.22
CA THR A 170 0.46 3.14 -4.70
C THR A 170 0.40 4.50 -5.43
N PRO A 171 1.52 5.19 -5.76
CA PRO A 171 1.45 6.44 -6.49
C PRO A 171 0.79 6.31 -7.87
N LEU A 172 1.08 5.24 -8.61
CA LEU A 172 0.45 5.01 -9.92
C LEU A 172 -1.07 4.87 -9.80
N TRP A 173 -1.54 4.01 -8.88
CA TRP A 173 -2.98 3.87 -8.67
C TRP A 173 -3.64 5.18 -8.24
N LEU A 174 -2.98 5.96 -7.37
CA LEU A 174 -3.54 7.26 -6.96
C LEU A 174 -3.66 8.24 -8.13
N THR A 175 -2.70 8.25 -9.06
CA THR A 175 -2.83 9.10 -10.27
C THR A 175 -3.98 8.65 -11.17
N LEU A 176 -4.20 7.34 -11.29
CA LEU A 176 -5.27 6.77 -12.12
C LEU A 176 -6.68 7.00 -11.56
N VAL A 177 -6.81 7.11 -10.23
CA VAL A 177 -8.11 7.36 -9.57
C VAL A 177 -8.26 8.81 -9.09
N ASP A 178 -7.36 9.70 -9.46
CA ASP A 178 -7.45 11.12 -9.15
C ASP A 178 -8.77 11.69 -9.69
N PRO A 179 -9.61 12.34 -8.86
CA PRO A 179 -10.87 12.93 -9.31
C PRO A 179 -10.71 14.00 -10.42
N SER A 180 -9.53 14.56 -10.59
CA SER A 180 -9.22 15.53 -11.65
C SER A 180 -8.72 14.87 -12.95
N SER A 181 -8.52 13.52 -12.96
CA SER A 181 -8.14 12.79 -14.17
C SER A 181 -9.33 12.62 -15.10
N ASP A 182 -9.08 12.68 -16.40
CA ASP A 182 -10.07 12.37 -17.45
C ASP A 182 -10.39 10.88 -17.59
N GLY A 183 -9.65 10.02 -16.88
CA GLY A 183 -9.82 8.56 -16.91
C GLY A 183 -9.23 7.86 -18.15
N ALA A 184 -8.71 8.58 -19.13
CA ALA A 184 -8.23 8.01 -20.39
C ALA A 184 -7.12 6.96 -20.19
N GLU A 185 -6.18 7.23 -19.27
CA GLU A 185 -5.11 6.29 -18.95
C GLU A 185 -5.62 5.02 -18.25
N LEU A 186 -6.60 5.16 -17.36
CA LEU A 186 -7.26 4.02 -16.72
C LEU A 186 -7.96 3.13 -17.76
N GLU A 187 -8.66 3.72 -18.72
CA GLU A 187 -9.32 2.99 -19.81
C GLU A 187 -8.30 2.31 -20.72
N ARG A 188 -7.18 2.98 -21.03
CA ARG A 188 -6.08 2.40 -21.83
C ARG A 188 -5.52 1.15 -21.15
N LEU A 189 -5.18 1.24 -19.86
CA LEU A 189 -4.68 0.11 -19.07
C LEU A 189 -5.70 -1.02 -18.97
N ALA A 190 -6.99 -0.69 -18.82
CA ALA A 190 -8.07 -1.69 -18.80
C ALA A 190 -8.08 -2.51 -20.07
N ARG A 191 -7.99 -1.87 -21.23
CA ARG A 191 -7.93 -2.55 -22.53
C ARG A 191 -6.67 -3.42 -22.67
N GLU A 192 -5.51 -2.90 -22.29
CA GLU A 192 -4.25 -3.65 -22.36
C GLU A 192 -4.27 -4.90 -21.47
N TRP A 193 -4.75 -4.79 -20.24
CA TRP A 193 -4.77 -5.92 -19.32
C TRP A 193 -5.84 -6.95 -19.67
N SER A 194 -6.98 -6.53 -20.19
CA SER A 194 -7.99 -7.46 -20.72
C SER A 194 -7.46 -8.26 -21.90
N ALA A 195 -6.66 -7.64 -22.77
CA ALA A 195 -6.07 -8.32 -23.93
C ALA A 195 -4.93 -9.29 -23.56
N ARG A 196 -4.18 -9.01 -22.49
CA ARG A 196 -2.99 -9.79 -22.11
C ARG A 196 -3.28 -10.88 -21.07
N GLY A 197 -4.42 -10.88 -20.40
CA GLY A 197 -4.73 -11.80 -19.31
C GLY A 197 -3.76 -11.69 -18.12
N VAL A 198 -3.17 -10.52 -17.88
CA VAL A 198 -2.09 -10.32 -16.93
C VAL A 198 -2.63 -10.23 -15.51
N HIS A 199 -2.27 -11.21 -14.71
CA HIS A 199 -2.55 -11.26 -13.28
C HIS A 199 -1.24 -11.30 -12.51
N HIS A 200 -0.91 -10.26 -11.78
CA HIS A 200 0.24 -10.27 -10.90
C HIS A 200 -0.20 -9.99 -9.46
N HIS A 201 -0.37 -11.07 -8.71
CA HIS A 201 -0.43 -10.98 -7.25
C HIS A 201 1.00 -11.09 -6.69
N PRO A 202 1.43 -10.20 -5.77
CA PRO A 202 2.77 -10.25 -5.19
C PRO A 202 3.16 -11.62 -4.61
N ALA A 203 2.19 -12.30 -3.95
CA ALA A 203 2.41 -13.62 -3.36
C ALA A 203 2.57 -14.77 -4.36
N ARG A 204 2.27 -14.55 -5.64
CA ARG A 204 2.45 -15.58 -6.70
C ARG A 204 3.80 -15.51 -7.39
N GLN A 205 4.62 -14.52 -7.11
CA GLN A 205 5.99 -14.53 -7.59
C GLN A 205 6.83 -15.51 -6.77
N PRO A 206 7.56 -16.42 -7.45
CA PRO A 206 8.37 -17.41 -6.75
C PRO A 206 9.43 -16.71 -5.88
N ALA A 207 9.83 -17.39 -4.82
CA ALA A 207 10.68 -17.01 -3.70
C ALA A 207 11.94 -16.11 -3.94
N ARG A 208 12.16 -15.62 -5.16
CA ARG A 208 13.24 -14.66 -5.47
C ARG A 208 13.12 -13.37 -4.65
N PHE A 209 11.89 -12.95 -4.34
CA PHE A 209 11.68 -11.73 -3.55
C PHE A 209 11.99 -11.90 -2.06
N SER A 210 11.72 -13.07 -1.48
CA SER A 210 12.02 -13.32 -0.07
C SER A 210 13.53 -13.36 0.19
N ALA A 211 14.32 -13.96 -0.70
CA ALA A 211 15.76 -14.07 -0.54
C ALA A 211 16.49 -12.75 -0.80
N GLU A 212 16.05 -11.94 -1.74
CA GLU A 212 16.69 -10.66 -2.09
C GLU A 212 16.26 -9.53 -1.15
N ALA A 213 14.99 -9.51 -0.73
CA ALA A 213 14.52 -8.64 0.35
C ALA A 213 15.16 -9.01 1.70
N GLN A 214 15.37 -10.30 1.97
CA GLN A 214 16.12 -10.77 3.12
C GLN A 214 17.60 -10.39 3.06
N LYS A 215 18.27 -10.51 1.90
CA LYS A 215 19.66 -10.05 1.71
C LYS A 215 19.77 -8.54 1.87
N ARG A 216 18.84 -7.75 1.33
CA ARG A 216 18.83 -6.29 1.51
C ARG A 216 18.56 -5.89 2.95
N ARG A 217 17.68 -6.59 3.68
CA ARG A 217 17.47 -6.38 5.13
C ARG A 217 18.70 -6.74 5.96
N ALA A 218 19.40 -7.81 5.62
CA ALA A 218 20.62 -8.24 6.30
C ALA A 218 21.84 -7.33 6.01
N SER A 219 21.83 -6.59 4.89
CA SER A 219 22.89 -5.63 4.52
C SER A 219 22.64 -4.20 4.96
N LEU A 220 21.46 -3.90 5.56
CA LEU A 220 21.21 -2.59 6.14
C LEU A 220 22.01 -2.45 7.43
N PRO A 221 22.82 -1.39 7.59
CA PRO A 221 23.49 -1.14 8.85
C PRO A 221 22.40 -1.03 9.93
N VAL A 222 22.58 -1.79 11.01
CA VAL A 222 21.76 -1.68 12.22
C VAL A 222 22.01 -0.30 12.80
N ILE A 223 21.19 0.68 12.41
CA ILE A 223 21.30 2.08 12.84
C ILE A 223 21.14 2.24 14.37
N ASN A 224 20.78 1.18 15.08
CA ASN A 224 20.37 1.23 16.48
C ASN A 224 21.43 0.84 17.53
N GLN A 225 22.69 0.64 17.18
CA GLN A 225 23.70 0.33 18.21
C GLN A 225 24.51 1.53 18.71
N ALA A 226 24.45 2.69 18.06
CA ALA A 226 25.26 3.86 18.47
C ALA A 226 24.60 4.80 19.48
N ALA A 227 23.27 4.70 19.70
CA ALA A 227 22.54 5.63 20.58
C ALA A 227 22.36 5.14 22.05
N ARG A 228 22.88 3.97 22.43
CA ARG A 228 22.76 3.43 23.78
C ARG A 228 24.03 3.55 24.65
N LYS A 229 24.99 4.37 24.25
CA LYS A 229 26.18 4.67 25.07
C LYS A 229 26.40 6.17 25.11
N SER A 230 25.56 6.88 25.85
CA SER A 230 25.91 8.16 26.51
C SER A 230 24.85 8.48 27.54
#